data_e1a56aa545d0645eb69bb62ba9f61635
#
_entry.id   e1a56aa545d0645eb69bb62ba9f61635
#
_cell.length_a   1.000
_cell.length_b   1.000
_cell.length_c   1.000
_cell.angle_alpha   90.00
_cell.angle_beta   90.00
_cell.angle_gamma   90.00
#
_symmetry.space_group_name_H-M   'P 1'
#
loop_
_entity.id
_entity.type
_entity.pdbx_description
1 polymer ?
#
loop_
_entity_poly.entity_id
_entity_poly.type
_entity_poly.pdbx_seq_one_letter_code
_entity_poly.pdbx_strand_id
1 'polypeptide(L)'
;AIGVVASIAGVFAVKAKEGETNALKPINKGFLVAGSLTLVGTLALALGYVGNDTANAGWKCFGAVAIGLVLAQLVSRLTEYYTGTHFTPVKEIAESAETGPATVVLSGTSAGLESSVYAVVAIAIAIGVALALGGGNIQFSLYLVALCGMGMLATTGVIVSEDTFGPVSDN
;
A
#
# COMPACT_ATOMS: atom_id res chain seq x y z
N ALA A 1 3.10 -5.82 -15.96
CA ALA A 1 3.12 -7.29 -16.07
C ALA A 1 3.68 -7.95 -14.78
N ILE A 2 4.89 -7.56 -14.29
CA ILE A 2 5.51 -8.16 -13.09
C ILE A 2 4.58 -8.09 -11.88
N GLY A 3 4.01 -6.91 -11.58
CA GLY A 3 3.10 -6.71 -10.44
C GLY A 3 1.85 -7.60 -10.51
N VAL A 4 1.29 -7.83 -11.70
CA VAL A 4 0.14 -8.72 -11.88
C VAL A 4 0.49 -10.16 -11.53
N VAL A 5 1.61 -10.67 -12.05
CA VAL A 5 2.08 -12.03 -11.75
C VAL A 5 2.41 -12.19 -10.27
N ALA A 6 3.06 -11.18 -9.68
CA ALA A 6 3.39 -11.14 -8.27
C ALA A 6 2.13 -11.10 -7.37
N SER A 7 1.10 -10.33 -7.75
CA SER A 7 -0.20 -10.32 -7.06
C SER A 7 -0.88 -11.67 -7.09
N ILE A 8 -0.95 -12.32 -8.25
CA ILE A 8 -1.53 -13.67 -8.38
C ILE A 8 -0.80 -14.65 -7.45
N ALA A 9 0.53 -14.64 -7.46
CA ALA A 9 1.32 -15.48 -6.56
C ALA A 9 1.07 -15.13 -5.08
N GLY A 10 0.90 -13.85 -4.76
CA GLY A 10 0.56 -13.36 -3.43
C GLY A 10 -0.78 -13.88 -2.93
N VAL A 11 -1.82 -13.88 -3.77
CA VAL A 11 -3.14 -14.44 -3.43
C VAL A 11 -3.04 -15.92 -3.08
N PHE A 12 -2.31 -16.71 -3.85
CA PHE A 12 -2.10 -18.13 -3.54
C PHE A 12 -1.27 -18.38 -2.27
N ALA A 13 -0.50 -17.39 -1.82
CA ALA A 13 0.26 -17.46 -0.57
C ALA A 13 -0.58 -17.17 0.68
N VAL A 14 -1.78 -16.59 0.51
CA VAL A 14 -2.73 -16.35 1.59
C VAL A 14 -3.37 -17.68 1.98
N LYS A 15 -2.91 -18.25 3.08
CA LYS A 15 -3.47 -19.48 3.67
C LYS A 15 -3.64 -19.28 5.17
N ALA A 16 -4.88 -19.28 5.63
CA ALA A 16 -5.20 -19.31 7.04
C ALA A 16 -4.99 -20.74 7.60
N LYS A 17 -4.52 -20.83 8.84
CA LYS A 17 -4.47 -22.10 9.57
C LYS A 17 -5.77 -22.28 10.34
N GLU A 18 -6.24 -23.53 10.49
CA GLU A 18 -7.37 -23.85 11.35
C GLU A 18 -7.10 -23.36 12.78
N GLY A 19 -8.03 -22.56 13.33
CA GLY A 19 -7.89 -21.95 14.66
C GLY A 19 -7.19 -20.61 14.73
N GLU A 20 -6.81 -20.00 13.59
CA GLU A 20 -6.22 -18.66 13.55
C GLU A 20 -7.32 -17.59 13.72
N THR A 21 -7.31 -16.92 14.87
CA THR A 21 -8.31 -15.88 15.21
C THR A 21 -8.05 -14.52 14.55
N ASN A 22 -6.87 -14.33 13.97
CA ASN A 22 -6.47 -13.07 13.35
C ASN A 22 -6.32 -13.23 11.82
N ALA A 23 -7.39 -12.88 11.08
CA ALA A 23 -7.43 -12.96 9.62
C ALA A 23 -6.41 -12.07 8.90
N LEU A 24 -5.93 -10.99 9.55
CA LEU A 24 -4.98 -10.04 8.94
C LEU A 24 -3.57 -10.64 8.76
N LYS A 25 -3.17 -11.63 9.56
CA LYS A 25 -1.84 -12.25 9.45
C LYS A 25 -1.61 -12.98 8.12
N PRO A 26 -2.51 -13.87 7.64
CA PRO A 26 -2.38 -14.49 6.33
C PRO A 26 -2.35 -13.48 5.19
N ILE A 27 -3.15 -12.43 5.27
CA ILE A 27 -3.27 -11.36 4.28
C ILE A 27 -1.97 -10.57 4.18
N ASN A 28 -1.43 -10.12 5.32
CA ASN A 28 -0.14 -9.45 5.38
C ASN A 28 1.00 -10.32 4.82
N LYS A 29 0.92 -11.65 4.97
CA LYS A 29 1.87 -12.58 4.35
C LYS A 29 1.73 -12.59 2.82
N GLY A 30 0.52 -12.64 2.28
CA GLY A 30 0.27 -12.55 0.84
C GLY A 30 0.79 -11.24 0.26
N PHE A 31 0.57 -10.13 0.97
CA PHE A 31 1.07 -8.81 0.61
C PHE A 31 2.62 -8.77 0.58
N LEU A 32 3.29 -9.33 1.58
CA LEU A 32 4.75 -9.42 1.61
C LEU A 32 5.30 -10.28 0.48
N VAL A 33 4.64 -11.40 0.15
CA VAL A 33 5.04 -12.26 -0.97
C VAL A 33 4.89 -11.50 -2.29
N ALA A 34 3.75 -10.87 -2.55
CA ALA A 34 3.55 -10.07 -3.76
C ALA A 34 4.55 -8.91 -3.87
N GLY A 35 4.78 -8.19 -2.77
CA GLY A 35 5.75 -7.09 -2.71
C GLY A 35 7.18 -7.55 -2.96
N SER A 36 7.62 -8.64 -2.34
CA SER A 36 8.98 -9.18 -2.53
C SER A 36 9.21 -9.68 -3.95
N LEU A 37 8.24 -10.39 -4.54
CA LEU A 37 8.32 -10.83 -5.94
C LEU A 37 8.35 -9.64 -6.90
N THR A 38 7.58 -8.60 -6.62
CA THR A 38 7.62 -7.36 -7.41
C THR A 38 8.98 -6.69 -7.32
N LEU A 39 9.58 -6.58 -6.13
CA LEU A 39 10.91 -6.01 -5.96
C LEU A 39 11.98 -6.80 -6.71
N VAL A 40 11.99 -8.11 -6.59
CA VAL A 40 12.96 -8.97 -7.29
C VAL A 40 12.77 -8.86 -8.81
N GLY A 41 11.54 -8.97 -9.29
CA GLY A 41 11.25 -8.88 -10.72
C GLY A 41 11.57 -7.51 -11.32
N THR A 42 11.26 -6.42 -10.62
CA THR A 42 11.59 -5.07 -11.06
C THR A 42 13.08 -4.77 -10.98
N LEU A 43 13.81 -5.31 -10.00
CA LEU A 43 15.26 -5.21 -9.93
C LEU A 43 15.90 -5.89 -11.13
N ALA A 44 15.49 -7.12 -11.44
CA ALA A 44 16.02 -7.86 -12.59
C ALA A 44 15.76 -7.11 -13.91
N LEU A 45 14.56 -6.54 -14.08
CA LEU A 45 14.21 -5.77 -15.28
C LEU A 45 14.97 -4.42 -15.32
N ALA A 46 15.08 -3.73 -14.20
CA ALA A 46 15.79 -2.45 -14.12
C ALA A 46 17.28 -2.59 -14.45
N LEU A 47 17.94 -3.61 -13.92
CA LEU A 47 19.36 -3.84 -14.16
C LEU A 47 19.63 -4.54 -15.50
N GLY A 48 18.76 -5.47 -15.93
CA GLY A 48 18.96 -6.24 -17.15
C GLY A 48 18.50 -5.54 -18.43
N TYR A 49 17.42 -4.75 -18.38
CA TYR A 49 16.82 -4.10 -19.55
C TYR A 49 17.09 -2.60 -19.61
N VAL A 50 16.88 -1.88 -18.50
CA VAL A 50 17.12 -0.43 -18.47
C VAL A 50 18.62 -0.12 -18.44
N GLY A 51 19.37 -0.94 -17.69
CA GLY A 51 20.81 -0.75 -17.53
C GLY A 51 21.17 0.46 -16.67
N ASN A 52 22.48 0.66 -16.50
CA ASN A 52 23.03 1.76 -15.69
C ASN A 52 23.92 2.72 -16.50
N ASP A 53 23.85 2.67 -17.82
CA ASP A 53 24.76 3.41 -18.71
C ASP A 53 24.59 4.94 -18.63
N THR A 54 23.40 5.41 -18.25
CA THR A 54 23.10 6.83 -18.09
C THR A 54 22.63 7.14 -16.67
N ALA A 55 23.48 7.77 -15.87
CA ALA A 55 23.15 8.34 -14.57
C ALA A 55 22.39 7.39 -13.60
N ASN A 56 22.75 6.09 -13.60
CA ASN A 56 22.14 5.06 -12.77
C ASN A 56 20.62 4.91 -12.99
N ALA A 57 20.15 5.00 -14.23
CA ALA A 57 18.75 4.97 -14.58
C ALA A 57 18.03 3.72 -14.04
N GLY A 58 18.65 2.54 -14.15
CA GLY A 58 18.09 1.30 -13.62
C GLY A 58 17.83 1.35 -12.11
N TRP A 59 18.81 1.82 -11.32
CA TRP A 59 18.65 1.97 -9.88
C TRP A 59 17.59 3.00 -9.49
N LYS A 60 17.45 4.09 -10.25
CA LYS A 60 16.42 5.09 -10.04
C LYS A 60 15.02 4.53 -10.33
N CYS A 61 14.87 3.78 -11.41
CA CYS A 61 13.62 3.09 -11.74
C CYS A 61 13.22 2.07 -10.66
N PHE A 62 14.16 1.24 -10.22
CA PHE A 62 13.94 0.31 -9.11
C PHE A 62 13.57 1.05 -7.82
N GLY A 63 14.31 2.12 -7.48
CA GLY A 63 14.02 2.95 -6.31
C GLY A 63 12.62 3.55 -6.33
N ALA A 64 12.15 4.02 -7.49
CA ALA A 64 10.79 4.56 -7.64
C ALA A 64 9.72 3.49 -7.36
N VAL A 65 9.88 2.27 -7.89
CA VAL A 65 8.96 1.15 -7.60
C VAL A 65 9.00 0.76 -6.12
N ALA A 66 10.19 0.72 -5.52
CA ALA A 66 10.36 0.41 -4.10
C ALA A 66 9.64 1.45 -3.20
N ILE A 67 9.76 2.76 -3.53
CA ILE A 67 9.05 3.83 -2.83
C ILE A 67 7.53 3.60 -2.93
N GLY A 68 7.01 3.24 -4.10
CA GLY A 68 5.59 2.93 -4.30
C GLY A 68 5.11 1.76 -3.45
N LEU A 69 5.89 0.68 -3.34
CA LEU A 69 5.58 -0.45 -2.47
C LEU A 69 5.60 -0.08 -0.99
N VAL A 70 6.57 0.72 -0.56
CA VAL A 70 6.63 1.24 0.82
C VAL A 70 5.42 2.12 1.10
N LEU A 71 5.04 2.99 0.16
CA LEU A 71 3.85 3.84 0.27
C LEU A 71 2.58 2.98 0.41
N ALA A 72 2.42 1.92 -0.38
CA ALA A 72 1.28 1.02 -0.28
C ALA A 72 1.18 0.39 1.11
N GLN A 73 2.30 -0.10 1.67
CA GLN A 73 2.35 -0.65 3.02
C GLN A 73 2.00 0.39 4.08
N LEU A 74 2.54 1.60 3.95
CA LEU A 74 2.30 2.68 4.90
C LEU A 74 0.82 3.07 4.91
N VAL A 75 0.21 3.27 3.74
CA VAL A 75 -1.22 3.61 3.62
C VAL A 75 -2.09 2.48 4.15
N SER A 76 -1.78 1.22 3.86
CA SER A 76 -2.49 0.06 4.40
C SER A 76 -2.45 0.02 5.93
N ARG A 77 -1.28 0.23 6.53
CA ARG A 77 -1.14 0.29 7.99
C ARG A 77 -1.86 1.48 8.61
N LEU A 78 -1.83 2.62 7.93
CA LEU A 78 -2.56 3.81 8.37
C LEU A 78 -4.07 3.54 8.38
N THR A 79 -4.59 2.94 7.32
CA THR A 79 -6.00 2.55 7.21
C THR A 79 -6.38 1.55 8.32
N GLU A 80 -5.57 0.50 8.53
CA GLU A 80 -5.75 -0.47 9.60
C GLU A 80 -5.83 0.21 10.98
N TYR A 81 -4.97 1.20 11.25
CA TYR A 81 -4.96 1.93 12.51
C TYR A 81 -6.27 2.71 12.75
N TYR A 82 -6.80 3.38 11.72
CA TYR A 82 -8.01 4.19 11.84
C TYR A 82 -9.31 3.38 11.75
N THR A 83 -9.27 2.12 11.28
CA THR A 83 -10.46 1.28 11.10
C THR A 83 -10.50 0.05 11.99
N GLY A 84 -9.37 -0.33 12.58
CA GLY A 84 -9.29 -1.54 13.41
C GLY A 84 -9.88 -1.33 14.80
N THR A 85 -10.74 -2.24 15.22
CA THR A 85 -11.47 -2.19 16.51
C THR A 85 -10.57 -2.24 17.76
N HIS A 86 -9.30 -2.61 17.58
CA HIS A 86 -8.34 -2.70 18.69
C HIS A 86 -7.63 -1.37 18.96
N PHE A 87 -7.68 -0.43 18.01
CA PHE A 87 -6.96 0.83 18.06
C PHE A 87 -7.79 1.96 18.66
N THR A 88 -7.11 2.97 19.16
CA THR A 88 -7.68 4.10 19.87
C THR A 88 -8.74 4.86 19.07
N PRO A 89 -8.55 5.20 17.77
CA PRO A 89 -9.54 5.99 17.05
C PRO A 89 -10.94 5.36 17.03
N VAL A 90 -11.02 4.05 16.81
CA VAL A 90 -12.31 3.34 16.78
C VAL A 90 -12.92 3.25 18.18
N LYS A 91 -12.10 3.09 19.23
CA LYS A 91 -12.59 3.08 20.62
C LYS A 91 -13.15 4.44 21.05
N GLU A 92 -12.48 5.53 20.70
CA GLU A 92 -12.97 6.88 20.97
C GLU A 92 -14.29 7.18 20.26
N ILE A 93 -14.44 6.71 19.01
CA ILE A 93 -15.73 6.80 18.30
C ILE A 93 -16.82 5.99 19.03
N ALA A 94 -16.49 4.79 19.51
CA ALA A 94 -17.42 3.95 20.23
C ALA A 94 -17.83 4.58 21.58
N GLU A 95 -16.88 5.14 22.33
CA GLU A 95 -17.15 5.87 23.58
C GLU A 95 -18.03 7.11 23.35
N SER A 96 -17.86 7.80 22.22
CA SER A 96 -18.68 8.95 21.87
C SER A 96 -20.16 8.61 21.67
N ALA A 97 -20.49 7.33 21.47
CA ALA A 97 -21.87 6.85 21.33
C ALA A 97 -22.69 7.01 22.64
N GLU A 98 -22.05 7.03 23.79
CA GLU A 98 -22.71 7.24 25.08
C GLU A 98 -23.36 8.62 25.17
N THR A 99 -22.85 9.61 24.43
CA THR A 99 -23.36 10.98 24.44
C THR A 99 -24.40 11.23 23.33
N GLY A 100 -24.55 10.31 22.37
CA GLY A 100 -25.59 10.35 21.36
C GLY A 100 -25.10 10.24 19.91
N PRO A 101 -26.01 10.10 18.95
CA PRO A 101 -25.67 9.85 17.55
C PRO A 101 -24.93 11.03 16.88
N ALA A 102 -25.18 12.26 17.29
CA ALA A 102 -24.50 13.44 16.73
C ALA A 102 -22.99 13.43 17.02
N THR A 103 -22.62 13.04 18.23
CA THR A 103 -21.22 12.95 18.66
C THR A 103 -20.48 11.82 17.97
N VAL A 104 -21.13 10.69 17.68
CA VAL A 104 -20.56 9.57 16.88
C VAL A 104 -20.25 10.04 15.47
N VAL A 105 -21.18 10.74 14.82
CA VAL A 105 -20.97 11.26 13.47
C VAL A 105 -19.81 12.26 13.43
N LEU A 106 -19.73 13.17 14.39
CA LEU A 106 -18.64 14.14 14.50
C LEU A 106 -17.28 13.47 14.73
N SER A 107 -17.21 12.55 15.70
CA SER A 107 -16.00 11.82 16.04
C SER A 107 -15.51 10.98 14.87
N GLY A 108 -16.41 10.22 14.22
CA GLY A 108 -16.08 9.41 13.06
C GLY A 108 -15.60 10.25 11.84
N THR A 109 -16.28 11.37 11.59
CA THR A 109 -15.87 12.31 10.52
C THR A 109 -14.50 12.93 10.81
N SER A 110 -14.25 13.32 12.05
CA SER A 110 -12.95 13.87 12.48
C SER A 110 -11.82 12.85 12.28
N ALA A 111 -12.00 11.62 12.73
CA ALA A 111 -11.02 10.54 12.56
C ALA A 111 -10.77 10.23 11.07
N GLY A 112 -11.83 10.22 10.25
CA GLY A 112 -11.71 10.02 8.81
C GLY A 112 -10.94 11.14 8.09
N LEU A 113 -11.18 12.39 8.45
CA LEU A 113 -10.44 13.53 7.92
C LEU A 113 -8.97 13.50 8.33
N GLU A 114 -8.69 13.17 9.59
CA GLU A 114 -7.33 13.03 10.10
C GLU A 114 -6.57 11.94 9.34
N SER A 115 -7.15 10.77 9.16
CA SER A 115 -6.58 9.67 8.37
C SER A 115 -6.26 10.12 6.94
N SER A 116 -7.17 10.87 6.32
CA SER A 116 -7.00 11.38 4.96
C SER A 116 -5.81 12.33 4.84
N VAL A 117 -5.60 13.20 5.83
CA VAL A 117 -4.45 14.12 5.86
C VAL A 117 -3.14 13.35 5.88
N TYR A 118 -3.00 12.34 6.74
CA TYR A 118 -1.79 11.53 6.79
C TYR A 118 -1.53 10.78 5.48
N ALA A 119 -2.57 10.24 4.86
CA ALA A 119 -2.46 9.58 3.56
C ALA A 119 -1.98 10.55 2.46
N VAL A 120 -2.56 11.75 2.39
CA VAL A 120 -2.17 12.78 1.41
C VAL A 120 -0.72 13.22 1.63
N VAL A 121 -0.30 13.43 2.88
CA VAL A 121 1.09 13.79 3.21
C VAL A 121 2.06 12.67 2.79
N ALA A 122 1.73 11.41 3.06
CA ALA A 122 2.56 10.28 2.64
C ALA A 122 2.71 10.20 1.11
N ILE A 123 1.61 10.40 0.36
CA ILE A 123 1.63 10.44 -1.11
C ILE A 123 2.47 11.61 -1.61
N ALA A 124 2.31 12.80 -1.02
CA ALA A 124 3.08 13.98 -1.40
C ALA A 124 4.59 13.78 -1.20
N ILE A 125 4.98 13.16 -0.08
CA ILE A 125 6.38 12.80 0.19
C ILE A 125 6.89 11.81 -0.86
N ALA A 126 6.14 10.76 -1.18
CA ALA A 126 6.54 9.76 -2.16
C ALA A 126 6.72 10.38 -3.56
N ILE A 127 5.82 11.26 -3.98
CA ILE A 127 5.94 12.02 -5.24
C ILE A 127 7.18 12.91 -5.20
N GLY A 128 7.39 13.65 -4.11
CA GLY A 128 8.57 14.53 -3.95
C GLY A 128 9.88 13.77 -4.05
N VAL A 129 9.99 12.60 -3.42
CA VAL A 129 11.18 11.75 -3.49
C VAL A 129 11.36 11.20 -4.91
N ALA A 130 10.29 10.72 -5.57
CA ALA A 130 10.35 10.25 -6.95
C ALA A 130 10.81 11.35 -7.92
N LEU A 131 10.34 12.59 -7.76
CA LEU A 131 10.78 13.75 -8.54
C LEU A 131 12.27 14.06 -8.31
N ALA A 132 12.71 14.02 -7.05
CA ALA A 132 14.12 14.29 -6.69
C ALA A 132 15.07 13.25 -7.28
N LEU A 133 14.67 11.97 -7.37
CA LEU A 133 15.45 10.92 -8.01
C LEU A 133 15.71 11.20 -9.51
N GLY A 134 14.84 11.95 -10.18
CA GLY A 134 14.98 12.30 -11.59
C GLY A 134 16.16 13.19 -11.92
N GLY A 135 16.76 13.88 -10.93
CA GLY A 135 18.02 14.62 -11.07
C GLY A 135 17.94 15.82 -12.02
N GLY A 136 16.79 16.50 -12.06
CA GLY A 136 16.59 17.73 -12.86
C GLY A 136 16.03 17.49 -14.28
N ASN A 137 15.96 16.25 -14.76
CA ASN A 137 15.26 15.93 -15.99
C ASN A 137 13.77 15.73 -15.72
N ILE A 138 12.93 16.68 -16.14
CA ILE A 138 11.50 16.69 -15.85
C ILE A 138 10.78 15.49 -16.44
N GLN A 139 11.11 15.07 -17.66
CA GLN A 139 10.48 13.93 -18.31
C GLN A 139 10.79 12.62 -17.56
N PHE A 140 12.05 12.45 -17.17
CA PHE A 140 12.45 11.27 -16.40
C PHE A 140 11.87 11.29 -14.99
N SER A 141 11.80 12.45 -14.34
CA SER A 141 11.14 12.61 -13.04
C SER A 141 9.67 12.21 -13.08
N LEU A 142 8.92 12.66 -14.08
CA LEU A 142 7.52 12.28 -14.26
C LEU A 142 7.35 10.78 -14.54
N TYR A 143 8.28 10.19 -15.28
CA TYR A 143 8.31 8.74 -15.50
C TYR A 143 8.54 7.98 -14.20
N LEU A 144 9.44 8.45 -13.32
CA LEU A 144 9.68 7.85 -12.01
C LEU A 144 8.45 7.98 -11.09
N VAL A 145 7.71 9.09 -11.14
CA VAL A 145 6.43 9.23 -10.42
C VAL A 145 5.41 8.20 -10.92
N ALA A 146 5.32 7.98 -12.23
CA ALA A 146 4.45 6.95 -12.78
C ALA A 146 4.88 5.54 -12.33
N LEU A 147 6.19 5.25 -12.31
CA LEU A 147 6.71 3.98 -11.79
C LEU A 147 6.44 3.79 -10.28
N CYS A 148 6.51 4.86 -9.49
CA CYS A 148 6.13 4.84 -8.09
C CYS A 148 4.64 4.45 -7.92
N GLY A 149 3.74 5.07 -8.71
CA GLY A 149 2.32 4.71 -8.75
C GLY A 149 2.11 3.24 -9.17
N MET A 150 2.84 2.75 -10.15
CA MET A 150 2.79 1.34 -10.56
C MET A 150 3.30 0.40 -9.46
N GLY A 151 4.32 0.81 -8.70
CA GLY A 151 4.81 0.08 -7.52
C GLY A 151 3.72 -0.05 -6.45
N MET A 152 3.02 1.05 -6.17
CA MET A 152 1.89 1.07 -5.23
C MET A 152 0.77 0.12 -5.66
N LEU A 153 0.46 0.07 -6.96
CA LEU A 153 -0.58 -0.80 -7.51
C LEU A 153 -0.19 -2.28 -7.60
N ALA A 154 1.08 -2.62 -7.47
CA ALA A 154 1.56 -3.99 -7.67
C ALA A 154 0.99 -5.01 -6.65
N THR A 155 0.53 -4.55 -5.49
CA THR A 155 -0.06 -5.38 -4.43
C THR A 155 -1.58 -5.29 -4.36
N THR A 156 -2.20 -4.44 -5.19
CA THR A 156 -3.64 -4.19 -5.20
C THR A 156 -4.46 -5.46 -5.43
N GLY A 157 -3.96 -6.40 -6.24
CA GLY A 157 -4.64 -7.66 -6.49
C GLY A 157 -4.87 -8.50 -5.23
N VAL A 158 -3.93 -8.47 -4.26
CA VAL A 158 -4.10 -9.14 -2.97
C VAL A 158 -5.19 -8.44 -2.15
N ILE A 159 -5.15 -7.10 -2.08
CA ILE A 159 -6.12 -6.28 -1.34
C ILE A 159 -7.53 -6.46 -1.92
N VAL A 160 -7.70 -6.36 -3.24
CA VAL A 160 -9.01 -6.53 -3.89
C VAL A 160 -9.57 -7.95 -3.69
N SER A 161 -8.72 -8.96 -3.67
CA SER A 161 -9.14 -10.35 -3.38
C SER A 161 -9.66 -10.49 -1.96
N GLU A 162 -9.07 -9.79 -1.01
CA GLU A 162 -9.52 -9.71 0.38
C GLU A 162 -10.88 -9.00 0.49
N ASP A 163 -10.97 -7.81 -0.09
CA ASP A 163 -12.21 -7.02 -0.09
C ASP A 163 -13.38 -7.79 -0.74
N THR A 164 -13.11 -8.58 -1.77
CA THR A 164 -14.12 -9.40 -2.42
C THR A 164 -14.56 -10.58 -1.55
N PHE A 165 -13.64 -11.14 -0.76
CA PHE A 165 -13.94 -12.26 0.12
C PHE A 165 -14.79 -11.85 1.33
N GLY A 166 -14.67 -10.61 1.83
CA GLY A 166 -15.43 -10.08 2.94
C GLY A 166 -16.95 -10.29 2.78
N PRO A 167 -17.59 -9.75 1.73
CA PRO A 167 -19.02 -9.96 1.47
C PRO A 167 -19.43 -11.42 1.32
N VAL A 168 -18.54 -12.28 0.81
CA VAL A 168 -18.82 -13.73 0.68
C VAL A 168 -18.82 -14.42 2.03
N SER A 169 -17.93 -14.03 2.94
CA SER A 169 -17.85 -14.61 4.29
C SER A 169 -18.94 -14.11 5.22
N ASP A 170 -19.47 -12.90 5.00
CA ASP A 170 -20.55 -12.31 5.80
C ASP A 170 -21.95 -12.85 5.42
N ASN A 171 -22.09 -13.44 4.25
CA ASN A 171 -23.34 -13.97 3.73
C ASN A 171 -23.46 -15.47 3.98
#